data_b0ffc78a041934672022fcd30cb02e0e
#
_entry.id   b0ffc78a041934672022fcd30cb02e0e
#
_cell.length_a   1.000
_cell.length_b   1.000
_cell.length_c   1.000
_cell.angle_alpha   90.00
_cell.angle_beta   90.00
_cell.angle_gamma   90.00
#
_symmetry.space_group_name_H-M   'P 1'
#
loop_
_entity.id
_entity.type
_entity.pdbx_description
1 polymer ?
#
loop_
_entity_poly.entity_id
_entity_poly.type
_entity_poly.pdbx_seq_one_letter_code
_entity_poly.pdbx_strand_id
1 'polypeptide(L)'
;GSGYHMWRMIGAGAHLAVGIDPTQLFLCQFEAVRKLLGNDQRAHLLPLGIEQLPALKAFDTVFSMGVLYHRRSPLEHLWQLKDQLVNEGELVLETLVIDGDENTVLVPGDRYAQMRNVYFIPSALALKNWLKKCGFVDIRIADVSVTTTEEQRRTEWMVTESLADFLDPHDPGKTVEGYPAPKRAVLIARKP
;
A
#
# COMPACT_ATOMS: atom_id res chain seq x y z
N GLY A 1 3.19 -0.23 8.58
CA GLY A 1 2.80 1.07 9.15
C GLY A 1 2.28 0.95 10.58
N SER A 2 2.00 2.08 11.22
CA SER A 2 1.61 2.17 12.64
C SER A 2 0.19 1.73 13.00
N GLY A 3 -0.53 1.08 12.07
CA GLY A 3 -1.87 0.52 12.32
C GLY A 3 -3.02 1.49 12.12
N TYR A 4 -2.82 2.68 11.55
CA TYR A 4 -3.89 3.66 11.32
C TYR A 4 -5.13 3.03 10.65
N HIS A 5 -4.94 2.32 9.55
CA HIS A 5 -6.05 1.68 8.82
C HIS A 5 -6.75 0.60 9.66
N MET A 6 -6.01 -0.15 10.48
CA MET A 6 -6.58 -1.17 11.36
C MET A 6 -7.55 -0.55 12.37
N TRP A 7 -7.16 0.58 12.99
CA TRP A 7 -8.05 1.30 13.91
C TRP A 7 -9.28 1.88 13.21
N ARG A 8 -9.12 2.32 11.95
CA ARG A 8 -10.27 2.75 11.14
C ARG A 8 -11.21 1.60 10.81
N MET A 9 -10.70 0.40 10.51
CA MET A 9 -11.49 -0.82 10.28
C MET A 9 -12.27 -1.22 11.53
N ILE A 10 -11.62 -1.25 12.69
CA ILE A 10 -12.29 -1.54 13.98
C ILE A 10 -13.39 -0.49 14.26
N GLY A 11 -13.12 0.79 14.03
CA GLY A 11 -14.12 1.85 14.16
C GLY A 11 -15.28 1.76 13.18
N ALA A 12 -15.08 1.13 12.02
CA ALA A 12 -16.11 0.84 11.02
C ALA A 12 -16.88 -0.48 11.29
N GLY A 13 -16.57 -1.18 12.40
CA GLY A 13 -17.29 -2.38 12.81
C GLY A 13 -16.63 -3.71 12.45
N ALA A 14 -15.37 -3.72 12.02
CA ALA A 14 -14.65 -4.98 11.85
C ALA A 14 -14.53 -5.73 13.17
N HIS A 15 -14.80 -7.04 13.13
CA HIS A 15 -14.69 -7.90 14.32
C HIS A 15 -13.23 -8.13 14.71
N LEU A 16 -12.34 -8.21 13.74
CA LEU A 16 -10.92 -8.46 13.93
C LEU A 16 -10.13 -7.75 12.81
N ALA A 17 -9.04 -7.10 13.17
CA ALA A 17 -8.06 -6.56 12.23
C ALA A 17 -6.66 -7.08 12.59
N VAL A 18 -6.05 -7.82 11.67
CA VAL A 18 -4.68 -8.32 11.81
C VAL A 18 -3.80 -7.60 10.80
N GLY A 19 -2.78 -6.93 11.27
CA GLY A 19 -1.76 -6.29 10.45
C GLY A 19 -0.42 -7.00 10.61
N ILE A 20 0.43 -6.82 9.61
CA ILE A 20 1.83 -7.25 9.65
C ILE A 20 2.74 -6.09 9.27
N ASP A 21 3.80 -5.90 10.00
CA ASP A 21 4.88 -4.97 9.68
C ASP A 21 6.15 -5.36 10.44
N PRO A 22 7.29 -5.59 9.77
CA PRO A 22 8.53 -5.98 10.47
C PRO A 22 9.23 -4.81 11.18
N THR A 23 8.76 -3.57 10.99
CA THR A 23 9.43 -2.36 11.49
C THR A 23 9.12 -2.12 12.96
N GLN A 24 10.10 -2.26 13.83
CA GLN A 24 9.94 -2.13 15.28
C GLN A 24 9.32 -0.78 15.70
N LEU A 25 9.67 0.32 15.04
CA LEU A 25 9.08 1.63 15.32
C LEU A 25 7.56 1.62 15.17
N PHE A 26 7.05 1.02 14.09
CA PHE A 26 5.60 0.96 13.84
C PHE A 26 4.87 0.06 14.83
N LEU A 27 5.52 -1.03 15.26
CA LEU A 27 4.98 -1.88 16.32
C LEU A 27 4.86 -1.11 17.65
N CYS A 28 5.89 -0.35 18.03
CA CYS A 28 5.84 0.48 19.23
C CYS A 28 4.75 1.55 19.16
N GLN A 29 4.61 2.22 18.00
CA GLN A 29 3.56 3.22 17.78
C GLN A 29 2.17 2.58 17.87
N PHE A 30 1.96 1.42 17.25
CA PHE A 30 0.71 0.67 17.33
C PHE A 30 0.36 0.32 18.79
N GLU A 31 1.30 -0.23 19.54
CA GLU A 31 1.10 -0.60 20.94
C GLU A 31 0.81 0.62 21.83
N ALA A 32 1.44 1.76 21.57
CA ALA A 32 1.13 3.00 22.29
C ALA A 32 -0.32 3.43 22.05
N VAL A 33 -0.77 3.43 20.80
CA VAL A 33 -2.18 3.76 20.44
C VAL A 33 -3.13 2.74 21.03
N ARG A 34 -2.82 1.43 20.98
CA ARG A 34 -3.65 0.37 21.57
C ARG A 34 -3.87 0.59 23.07
N LYS A 35 -2.83 0.95 23.80
CA LYS A 35 -2.93 1.28 25.24
C LYS A 35 -3.84 2.48 25.50
N LEU A 36 -3.72 3.54 24.69
CA LEU A 36 -4.56 4.72 24.80
C LEU A 36 -6.03 4.45 24.49
N LEU A 37 -6.31 3.46 23.62
CA LEU A 37 -7.65 3.00 23.27
C LEU A 37 -8.19 1.90 24.22
N GLY A 38 -7.62 1.74 25.42
CA GLY A 38 -8.11 0.78 26.42
C GLY A 38 -7.74 -0.68 26.14
N ASN A 39 -6.66 -0.94 25.42
CA ASN A 39 -6.18 -2.28 25.07
C ASN A 39 -7.19 -3.09 24.25
N ASP A 40 -7.81 -2.49 23.26
CA ASP A 40 -8.75 -3.19 22.38
C ASP A 40 -8.11 -4.47 21.79
N GLN A 41 -8.75 -5.62 22.03
CA GLN A 41 -8.26 -6.94 21.65
C GLN A 41 -8.66 -7.35 20.21
N ARG A 42 -9.35 -6.45 19.48
CA ARG A 42 -9.76 -6.72 18.10
C ARG A 42 -8.71 -6.35 17.07
N ALA A 43 -7.64 -5.65 17.45
CA ALA A 43 -6.57 -5.25 16.55
C ALA A 43 -5.22 -5.83 17.02
N HIS A 44 -4.53 -6.50 16.11
CA HIS A 44 -3.22 -7.11 16.37
C HIS A 44 -2.24 -6.76 15.25
N LEU A 45 -1.09 -6.17 15.59
CA LEU A 45 0.00 -5.94 14.65
C LEU A 45 1.15 -6.89 14.96
N LEU A 46 1.51 -7.73 13.98
CA LEU A 46 2.53 -8.76 14.14
C LEU A 46 3.85 -8.33 13.46
N PRO A 47 5.02 -8.66 14.05
CA PRO A 47 6.35 -8.31 13.53
C PRO A 47 6.78 -9.25 12.40
N LEU A 48 5.98 -9.34 11.32
CA LEU A 48 6.18 -10.27 10.22
C LEU A 48 6.17 -9.55 8.87
N GLY A 49 6.95 -10.07 7.93
CA GLY A 49 6.76 -9.83 6.51
C GLY A 49 5.73 -10.80 5.93
N ILE A 50 5.10 -10.45 4.80
CA ILE A 50 4.10 -11.32 4.16
C ILE A 50 4.69 -12.65 3.71
N GLU A 51 5.97 -12.67 3.37
CA GLU A 51 6.73 -13.86 2.98
C GLU A 51 6.89 -14.90 4.12
N GLN A 52 6.59 -14.50 5.35
CA GLN A 52 6.63 -15.37 6.53
C GLN A 52 5.26 -15.99 6.86
N LEU A 53 4.21 -15.56 6.16
CA LEU A 53 2.87 -16.09 6.38
C LEU A 53 2.62 -17.32 5.51
N PRO A 54 2.02 -18.39 6.07
CA PRO A 54 1.43 -19.46 5.28
C PRO A 54 0.18 -18.96 4.56
N ALA A 55 -0.37 -19.77 3.66
CA ALA A 55 -1.66 -19.50 3.03
C ALA A 55 -2.81 -19.70 4.04
N LEU A 56 -3.19 -18.64 4.75
CA LEU A 56 -4.17 -18.71 5.84
C LEU A 56 -5.61 -18.93 5.34
N LYS A 57 -5.99 -18.33 4.21
CA LYS A 57 -7.34 -18.37 3.61
C LYS A 57 -8.44 -18.05 4.65
N ALA A 58 -8.22 -17.01 5.45
CA ALA A 58 -9.00 -16.74 6.66
C ALA A 58 -9.62 -15.33 6.70
N PHE A 59 -9.24 -14.43 5.78
CA PHE A 59 -9.69 -13.05 5.81
C PHE A 59 -10.73 -12.77 4.72
N ASP A 60 -11.82 -12.11 5.08
CA ASP A 60 -12.85 -11.65 4.15
C ASP A 60 -12.31 -10.51 3.29
N THR A 61 -11.48 -9.64 3.86
CA THR A 61 -10.84 -8.53 3.17
C THR A 61 -9.36 -8.45 3.52
N VAL A 62 -8.53 -8.25 2.50
CA VAL A 62 -7.09 -7.99 2.65
C VAL A 62 -6.77 -6.60 2.09
N PHE A 63 -6.07 -5.79 2.89
CA PHE A 63 -5.59 -4.47 2.47
C PHE A 63 -4.08 -4.51 2.25
N SER A 64 -3.63 -3.99 1.10
CA SER A 64 -2.23 -3.73 0.83
C SER A 64 -2.10 -2.28 0.35
N MET A 65 -1.67 -1.40 1.24
CA MET A 65 -1.67 0.04 1.01
C MET A 65 -0.26 0.60 1.14
N GLY A 66 0.27 1.18 0.06
CA GLY A 66 1.61 1.75 0.02
C GLY A 66 2.75 0.72 0.06
N VAL A 67 2.53 -0.52 -0.39
CA VAL A 67 3.50 -1.62 -0.24
C VAL A 67 4.03 -2.16 -1.57
N LEU A 68 3.18 -2.29 -2.59
CA LEU A 68 3.50 -3.03 -3.82
C LEU A 68 4.74 -2.48 -4.53
N TYR A 69 4.89 -1.16 -4.65
CA TYR A 69 6.03 -0.54 -5.32
C TYR A 69 7.37 -0.76 -4.60
N HIS A 70 7.34 -1.17 -3.33
CA HIS A 70 8.52 -1.58 -2.57
C HIS A 70 8.88 -3.08 -2.74
N ARG A 71 8.08 -3.83 -3.49
CA ARG A 71 8.29 -5.27 -3.66
C ARG A 71 9.14 -5.56 -4.91
N ARG A 72 10.23 -6.33 -4.72
CA ARG A 72 11.10 -6.78 -5.83
C ARG A 72 10.40 -7.79 -6.74
N SER A 73 9.43 -8.52 -6.21
CA SER A 73 8.59 -9.45 -6.95
C SER A 73 7.12 -9.08 -6.75
N PRO A 74 6.58 -8.11 -7.53
CA PRO A 74 5.24 -7.61 -7.32
C PRO A 74 4.15 -8.66 -7.57
N LEU A 75 4.32 -9.56 -8.54
CA LEU A 75 3.34 -10.63 -8.80
C LEU A 75 3.31 -11.65 -7.67
N GLU A 76 4.47 -12.00 -7.11
CA GLU A 76 4.55 -12.88 -5.94
C GLU A 76 3.82 -12.27 -4.74
N HIS A 77 4.01 -10.97 -4.52
CA HIS A 77 3.27 -10.26 -3.48
C HIS A 77 1.75 -10.34 -3.67
N LEU A 78 1.26 -10.18 -4.91
CA LEU A 78 -0.17 -10.30 -5.20
C LEU A 78 -0.70 -11.72 -4.94
N TRP A 79 0.05 -12.77 -5.26
CA TRP A 79 -0.31 -14.15 -4.91
C TRP A 79 -0.33 -14.37 -3.39
N GLN A 80 0.67 -13.87 -2.67
CA GLN A 80 0.72 -13.95 -1.20
C GLN A 80 -0.49 -13.26 -0.56
N LEU A 81 -0.93 -12.10 -1.09
CA LEU A 81 -2.16 -11.44 -0.64
C LEU A 81 -3.40 -12.30 -0.91
N LYS A 82 -3.49 -12.90 -2.10
CA LYS A 82 -4.59 -13.80 -2.49
C LYS A 82 -4.68 -15.01 -1.56
N ASP A 83 -3.54 -15.55 -1.13
CA ASP A 83 -3.46 -16.71 -0.24
C ASP A 83 -3.99 -16.41 1.18
N GLN A 84 -4.11 -15.16 1.57
CA GLN A 84 -4.69 -14.79 2.85
C GLN A 84 -6.23 -14.73 2.80
N LEU A 85 -6.82 -14.51 1.62
CA LEU A 85 -8.26 -14.37 1.44
C LEU A 85 -9.02 -15.72 1.50
N VAL A 86 -10.20 -15.70 2.07
CA VAL A 86 -11.23 -16.73 1.82
C VAL A 86 -11.66 -16.70 0.35
N ASN A 87 -12.36 -17.74 -0.12
CA ASN A 87 -13.04 -17.68 -1.42
C ASN A 87 -14.07 -16.53 -1.38
N GLU A 88 -14.27 -15.86 -2.50
CA GLU A 88 -15.10 -14.65 -2.65
C GLU A 88 -14.60 -13.44 -1.82
N GLY A 89 -13.47 -13.56 -1.10
CA GLY A 89 -12.87 -12.47 -0.35
C GLY A 89 -12.29 -11.36 -1.23
N GLU A 90 -12.20 -10.15 -0.69
CA GLU A 90 -11.86 -8.93 -1.40
C GLU A 90 -10.45 -8.42 -1.08
N LEU A 91 -9.68 -8.09 -2.12
CA LEU A 91 -8.42 -7.35 -2.02
C LEU A 91 -8.69 -5.87 -2.26
N VAL A 92 -8.24 -5.02 -1.33
CA VAL A 92 -8.12 -3.57 -1.52
C VAL A 92 -6.64 -3.23 -1.65
N LEU A 93 -6.23 -2.88 -2.88
CA LEU A 93 -4.83 -2.62 -3.22
C LEU A 93 -4.65 -1.13 -3.54
N GLU A 94 -3.82 -0.45 -2.77
CA GLU A 94 -3.38 0.92 -3.06
C GLU A 94 -1.88 0.90 -3.35
N THR A 95 -1.46 1.57 -4.43
CA THR A 95 -0.06 1.68 -4.81
C THR A 95 0.21 2.91 -5.68
N LEU A 96 1.48 3.26 -5.82
CA LEU A 96 1.91 4.24 -6.81
C LEU A 96 1.63 3.73 -8.22
N VAL A 97 1.18 4.65 -9.08
CA VAL A 97 0.95 4.40 -10.51
C VAL A 97 1.48 5.56 -11.36
N ILE A 98 1.66 5.29 -12.65
CA ILE A 98 1.94 6.30 -13.69
C ILE A 98 0.85 6.28 -14.74
N ASP A 99 0.79 7.33 -15.57
CA ASP A 99 -0.05 7.33 -16.77
C ASP A 99 0.50 6.35 -17.81
N GLY A 100 -0.38 5.65 -18.48
CA GLY A 100 0.00 4.69 -19.52
C GLY A 100 -1.08 3.64 -19.78
N ASP A 101 -0.78 2.77 -20.75
CA ASP A 101 -1.62 1.65 -21.17
C ASP A 101 -1.39 0.38 -20.30
N GLU A 102 -1.99 -0.73 -20.71
CA GLU A 102 -1.88 -2.01 -20.00
C GLU A 102 -0.47 -2.65 -20.04
N ASN A 103 0.47 -2.08 -20.78
CA ASN A 103 1.85 -2.57 -20.88
C ASN A 103 2.86 -1.61 -20.23
N THR A 104 2.40 -0.46 -19.74
CA THR A 104 3.27 0.58 -19.22
C THR A 104 3.66 0.33 -17.78
N VAL A 105 4.97 0.21 -17.55
CA VAL A 105 5.57 0.05 -16.21
C VAL A 105 6.86 0.88 -16.15
N LEU A 106 6.96 1.75 -15.17
CA LEU A 106 8.18 2.46 -14.86
C LEU A 106 9.03 1.62 -13.90
N VAL A 107 10.29 1.41 -14.26
CA VAL A 107 11.32 0.86 -13.38
C VAL A 107 12.32 1.99 -13.12
N PRO A 108 12.26 2.64 -11.95
CA PRO A 108 13.18 3.73 -11.63
C PRO A 108 14.64 3.23 -11.59
N GLY A 109 15.59 4.10 -11.91
CA GLY A 109 17.01 3.78 -11.83
C GLY A 109 17.49 3.66 -10.37
N ASP A 110 18.01 4.73 -9.79
CA ASP A 110 18.52 4.74 -8.41
C ASP A 110 17.40 5.06 -7.40
N ARG A 111 16.56 6.04 -7.70
CA ARG A 111 15.52 6.56 -6.78
C ARG A 111 14.26 6.95 -7.55
N TYR A 112 13.16 7.01 -6.79
CA TYR A 112 11.93 7.65 -7.19
C TYR A 112 11.40 8.48 -6.01
N ALA A 113 11.21 9.77 -6.19
CA ALA A 113 10.80 10.68 -5.10
C ALA A 113 11.69 10.49 -3.85
N GLN A 114 13.01 10.49 -4.05
CA GLN A 114 14.08 10.22 -3.09
C GLN A 114 14.08 8.81 -2.44
N MET A 115 13.08 7.99 -2.69
CA MET A 115 13.02 6.61 -2.19
C MET A 115 13.90 5.67 -3.02
N ARG A 116 14.82 4.97 -2.38
CA ARG A 116 15.72 3.98 -3.02
C ARG A 116 15.10 2.60 -3.20
N ASN A 117 14.01 2.33 -2.53
CA ASN A 117 13.37 1.01 -2.48
C ASN A 117 12.07 0.97 -3.30
N VAL A 118 12.00 1.74 -4.38
CA VAL A 118 10.91 1.67 -5.37
C VAL A 118 11.41 0.87 -6.56
N TYR A 119 10.71 -0.23 -6.87
CA TYR A 119 11.16 -1.16 -7.91
C TYR A 119 10.28 -1.11 -9.16
N PHE A 120 8.97 -1.04 -9.00
CA PHE A 120 8.02 -1.05 -10.10
C PHE A 120 6.86 -0.11 -9.84
N ILE A 121 6.57 0.76 -10.80
CA ILE A 121 5.40 1.65 -10.78
C ILE A 121 4.61 1.38 -12.08
N PRO A 122 3.58 0.53 -12.04
CA PRO A 122 2.75 0.24 -13.21
C PRO A 122 1.78 1.38 -13.52
N SER A 123 1.21 1.39 -14.72
CA SER A 123 -0.04 2.11 -14.93
C SER A 123 -1.19 1.42 -14.20
N ALA A 124 -2.30 2.12 -13.96
CA ALA A 124 -3.48 1.50 -13.36
C ALA A 124 -4.04 0.34 -14.21
N LEU A 125 -3.90 0.41 -15.55
CA LEU A 125 -4.32 -0.65 -16.48
C LEU A 125 -3.34 -1.83 -16.42
N ALA A 126 -2.04 -1.60 -16.37
CA ALA A 126 -1.04 -2.66 -16.20
C ALA A 126 -1.24 -3.39 -14.86
N LEU A 127 -1.53 -2.64 -13.77
CA LEU A 127 -1.82 -3.23 -12.46
C LEU A 127 -3.08 -4.10 -12.50
N LYS A 128 -4.13 -3.68 -13.22
CA LYS A 128 -5.33 -4.51 -13.46
C LYS A 128 -4.96 -5.82 -14.16
N ASN A 129 -4.08 -5.78 -15.16
CA ASN A 129 -3.59 -6.98 -15.84
C ASN A 129 -2.77 -7.89 -14.90
N TRP A 130 -1.96 -7.32 -14.01
CA TRP A 130 -1.22 -8.11 -13.02
C TRP A 130 -2.16 -8.85 -12.07
N LEU A 131 -3.21 -8.18 -11.57
CA LEU A 131 -4.22 -8.82 -10.74
C LEU A 131 -4.95 -9.94 -11.47
N LYS A 132 -5.35 -9.71 -12.73
CA LYS A 132 -5.95 -10.75 -13.58
C LYS A 132 -5.03 -11.95 -13.77
N LYS A 133 -3.74 -11.70 -14.04
CA LYS A 133 -2.72 -12.75 -14.18
C LYS A 133 -2.52 -13.55 -12.88
N CYS A 134 -2.67 -12.93 -11.74
CA CYS A 134 -2.65 -13.59 -10.42
C CYS A 134 -3.96 -14.31 -10.09
N GLY A 135 -4.94 -14.30 -11.02
CA GLY A 135 -6.20 -15.04 -10.89
C GLY A 135 -7.23 -14.35 -9.99
N PHE A 136 -7.18 -13.03 -9.87
CA PHE A 136 -8.28 -12.24 -9.31
C PHE A 136 -9.35 -12.00 -10.38
N VAL A 137 -10.59 -11.83 -9.93
CA VAL A 137 -11.77 -11.51 -10.75
C VAL A 137 -12.43 -10.22 -10.27
N ASP A 138 -13.40 -9.71 -10.99
CA ASP A 138 -14.18 -8.50 -10.66
C ASP A 138 -13.30 -7.29 -10.34
N ILE A 139 -12.21 -7.15 -11.10
CA ILE A 139 -11.19 -6.13 -10.87
C ILE A 139 -11.71 -4.77 -11.34
N ARG A 140 -11.83 -3.82 -10.41
CA ARG A 140 -12.21 -2.43 -10.68
C ARG A 140 -11.15 -1.46 -10.19
N ILE A 141 -10.92 -0.41 -10.96
CA ILE A 141 -10.15 0.75 -10.51
C ILE A 141 -11.15 1.64 -9.74
N ALA A 142 -10.98 1.74 -8.43
CA ALA A 142 -11.89 2.46 -7.56
C ALA A 142 -11.54 3.96 -7.51
N ASP A 143 -10.26 4.28 -7.55
CA ASP A 143 -9.77 5.66 -7.55
C ASP A 143 -8.41 5.77 -8.22
N VAL A 144 -8.12 6.93 -8.82
CA VAL A 144 -6.79 7.35 -9.27
C VAL A 144 -6.63 8.82 -8.90
N SER A 145 -5.72 9.12 -7.99
CA SER A 145 -5.49 10.46 -7.47
C SER A 145 -4.01 10.87 -7.53
N VAL A 146 -3.78 12.16 -7.74
CA VAL A 146 -2.45 12.76 -7.59
C VAL A 146 -2.21 12.99 -6.10
N THR A 147 -1.08 12.57 -5.59
CA THR A 147 -0.70 12.85 -4.21
C THR A 147 -0.46 14.35 -4.05
N THR A 148 -1.15 14.98 -3.10
CA THR A 148 -1.08 16.42 -2.87
C THR A 148 -0.25 16.76 -1.63
N THR A 149 0.28 17.97 -1.59
CA THR A 149 1.00 18.50 -0.42
C THR A 149 0.09 18.73 0.78
N GLU A 150 -1.23 18.76 0.59
CA GLU A 150 -2.21 18.81 1.68
C GLU A 150 -2.34 17.46 2.37
N GLU A 151 -2.30 16.35 1.60
CA GLU A 151 -2.31 14.98 2.14
C GLU A 151 -1.00 14.63 2.83
N GLN A 152 0.14 15.01 2.23
CA GLN A 152 1.48 14.77 2.77
C GLN A 152 2.14 16.08 3.17
N ARG A 153 1.45 16.85 3.97
CA ARG A 153 1.93 18.14 4.48
C ARG A 153 3.05 17.96 5.49
N ARG A 154 3.98 18.90 5.49
CA ARG A 154 4.98 19.02 6.55
C ARG A 154 4.28 19.45 7.86
N THR A 155 4.63 18.80 8.96
CA THR A 155 4.17 19.16 10.31
C THR A 155 5.39 19.38 11.21
N GLU A 156 5.21 20.11 12.31
CA GLU A 156 6.27 20.36 13.31
C GLU A 156 6.81 19.06 13.96
N TRP A 157 6.02 17.98 13.92
CA TRP A 157 6.38 16.67 14.44
C TRP A 157 7.18 15.80 13.44
N MET A 158 7.24 16.21 12.17
CA MET A 158 7.97 15.47 11.15
C MET A 158 9.46 15.79 11.24
N VAL A 159 10.24 14.75 11.50
CA VAL A 159 11.71 14.78 11.43
C VAL A 159 12.22 14.31 10.06
N THR A 160 11.31 13.93 9.16
CA THR A 160 11.60 13.47 7.79
C THR A 160 11.09 14.49 6.75
N GLU A 161 11.51 14.30 5.52
CA GLU A 161 11.06 15.11 4.37
C GLU A 161 9.57 14.85 4.05
N SER A 162 8.93 15.83 3.42
CA SER A 162 7.54 15.81 2.98
C SER A 162 7.46 15.72 1.45
N LEU A 163 6.26 15.59 0.88
CA LEU A 163 6.06 15.52 -0.57
C LEU A 163 6.71 16.72 -1.30
N ALA A 164 6.64 17.92 -0.74
CA ALA A 164 7.20 19.12 -1.34
C ALA A 164 8.72 19.00 -1.57
N ASP A 165 9.42 18.28 -0.71
CA ASP A 165 10.86 18.05 -0.80
C ASP A 165 11.23 17.02 -1.89
N PHE A 166 10.24 16.24 -2.36
CA PHE A 166 10.41 15.17 -3.35
C PHE A 166 10.06 15.61 -4.78
N LEU A 167 9.42 16.76 -4.94
CA LEU A 167 9.03 17.31 -6.24
C LEU A 167 10.10 18.25 -6.78
N ASP A 168 10.20 18.32 -8.10
CA ASP A 168 11.05 19.29 -8.77
C ASP A 168 10.56 20.71 -8.45
N PRO A 169 11.41 21.61 -7.95
CA PRO A 169 11.02 22.97 -7.58
C PRO A 169 10.58 23.84 -8.77
N HIS A 170 10.91 23.44 -10.01
CA HIS A 170 10.54 24.14 -11.24
C HIS A 170 9.39 23.48 -12.00
N ASP A 171 9.10 22.20 -11.72
CA ASP A 171 8.03 21.43 -12.35
C ASP A 171 7.39 20.47 -11.34
N PRO A 172 6.35 20.91 -10.61
CA PRO A 172 5.68 20.06 -9.61
C PRO A 172 4.99 18.82 -10.20
N GLY A 173 4.92 18.70 -11.53
CA GLY A 173 4.51 17.50 -12.24
C GLY A 173 5.57 16.41 -12.28
N LYS A 174 6.76 16.66 -11.72
CA LYS A 174 7.88 15.72 -11.69
C LYS A 174 8.48 15.57 -10.31
N THR A 175 9.16 14.44 -10.10
CA THR A 175 10.05 14.24 -8.94
C THR A 175 11.39 14.94 -9.18
N VAL A 176 12.19 15.12 -8.13
CA VAL A 176 13.54 15.67 -8.22
C VAL A 176 14.48 14.87 -9.15
N GLU A 177 14.15 13.61 -9.42
CA GLU A 177 14.88 12.76 -10.38
C GLU A 177 14.34 12.89 -11.82
N GLY A 178 13.29 13.67 -12.05
CA GLY A 178 12.68 13.92 -13.37
C GLY A 178 11.60 12.90 -13.79
N TYR A 179 11.21 11.98 -12.93
CA TYR A 179 10.08 11.05 -13.17
C TYR A 179 8.73 11.78 -12.96
N PRO A 180 7.62 11.26 -13.49
CA PRO A 180 6.28 11.80 -13.18
C PRO A 180 6.05 11.90 -11.67
N ALA A 181 5.38 12.97 -11.23
CA ALA A 181 5.01 13.16 -9.83
C ALA A 181 4.14 12.01 -9.31
N PRO A 182 4.17 11.69 -7.99
CA PRO A 182 3.46 10.55 -7.43
C PRO A 182 1.94 10.62 -7.65
N LYS A 183 1.42 9.62 -8.33
CA LYS A 183 0.00 9.28 -8.41
C LYS A 183 -0.25 8.00 -7.67
N ARG A 184 -1.45 7.83 -7.13
CA ARG A 184 -1.88 6.61 -6.47
C ARG A 184 -3.14 6.08 -7.12
N ALA A 185 -3.27 4.77 -7.19
CA ALA A 185 -4.50 4.12 -7.58
C ALA A 185 -4.95 3.17 -6.49
N VAL A 186 -6.26 3.11 -6.28
CA VAL A 186 -6.92 2.09 -5.47
C VAL A 186 -7.64 1.14 -6.40
N LEU A 187 -7.26 -0.13 -6.37
CA LEU A 187 -7.95 -1.20 -7.08
C LEU A 187 -8.60 -2.14 -6.07
N ILE A 188 -9.78 -2.60 -6.45
CA ILE A 188 -10.51 -3.62 -5.70
C ILE A 188 -10.67 -4.84 -6.58
N ALA A 189 -10.40 -6.02 -6.04
CA ALA A 189 -10.43 -7.27 -6.77
C ALA A 189 -10.92 -8.40 -5.88
N ARG A 190 -11.58 -9.40 -6.44
CA ARG A 190 -12.12 -10.54 -5.70
C ARG A 190 -11.33 -11.82 -6.00
N LYS A 191 -11.12 -12.63 -4.98
CA LYS A 191 -10.66 -14.01 -5.13
C LYS A 191 -11.84 -14.88 -5.57
N PRO A 192 -11.73 -15.69 -6.64
CA PRO A 192 -12.79 -16.62 -7.03
C PRO A 192 -12.99 -17.73 -6.01
#